data_ee06363547c41243dafb8f6a093a8b4a
#
_entry.id   ee06363547c41243dafb8f6a093a8b4a
#
_cell.length_a   1.000
_cell.length_b   1.000
_cell.length_c   1.000
_cell.angle_alpha   90.00
_cell.angle_beta   90.00
_cell.angle_gamma   90.00
#
_symmetry.space_group_name_H-M   'P 1'
#
loop_
_entity.id
_entity.type
_entity.pdbx_description
1 polymer ?
#
loop_
_entity_poly.entity_id
_entity_poly.type
_entity_poly.pdbx_seq_one_letter_code
_entity_poly.pdbx_strand_id
1 'polypeptide(L)' 'DLYERLETRKIIDRAKGILMKAMNLSEPESFNWIQKTAMDRRISMKQVAQAIISPESAPDR' A
#
# COMPACT_ATOMS: atom_id res chain seq x y z
N ASP A 1 -7.10 17.09 3.97
CA ASP A 1 -8.29 17.09 3.16
C ASP A 1 -9.05 15.78 3.27
N LEU A 2 -10.35 15.88 3.43
CA LEU A 2 -11.17 14.68 3.66
C LEU A 2 -11.11 13.68 2.52
N TYR A 3 -11.17 14.19 1.31
CA TYR A 3 -11.15 13.30 0.15
C TYR A 3 -9.83 12.57 0.02
N GLU A 4 -8.75 13.28 0.28
CA GLU A 4 -7.44 12.66 0.21
C GLU A 4 -7.30 11.55 1.24
N ARG A 5 -7.81 11.78 2.44
CA ARG A 5 -7.70 10.78 3.50
C ARG A 5 -8.47 9.51 3.16
N LEU A 6 -9.69 9.69 2.63
CA LEU A 6 -10.50 8.54 2.26
C LEU A 6 -9.85 7.75 1.15
N GLU A 7 -9.35 8.46 0.16
CA GLU A 7 -8.70 7.80 -0.95
C GLU A 7 -7.45 7.06 -0.52
N THR A 8 -6.64 7.71 0.30
CA THR A 8 -5.43 7.09 0.81
C THR A 8 -5.75 5.83 1.58
N ARG A 9 -6.79 5.90 2.41
CA ARG A 9 -7.18 4.75 3.21
C ARG A 9 -7.59 3.58 2.33
N LYS A 10 -8.36 3.85 1.29
CA LYS A 10 -8.77 2.78 0.38
C LYS A 10 -7.58 2.15 -0.30
N ILE A 11 -6.64 2.98 -0.73
CA ILE A 11 -5.45 2.49 -1.40
C ILE A 11 -4.64 1.60 -0.46
N ILE A 12 -4.47 2.06 0.77
CA ILE A 12 -3.70 1.29 1.75
C ILE A 12 -4.41 -0.03 2.08
N ASP A 13 -5.71 0.02 2.24
CA ASP A 13 -6.48 -1.20 2.51
C ASP A 13 -6.31 -2.22 1.39
N ARG A 14 -6.37 -1.75 0.17
CA ARG A 14 -6.21 -2.63 -0.97
C ARG A 14 -4.81 -3.23 -1.02
N ALA A 15 -3.80 -2.40 -0.76
CA ALA A 15 -2.42 -2.88 -0.74
C ALA A 15 -2.22 -3.90 0.37
N LYS A 16 -2.84 -3.68 1.53
CA LYS A 16 -2.75 -4.65 2.61
C LYS A 16 -3.30 -6.00 2.17
N GLY A 17 -4.44 -5.97 1.50
CA GLY A 17 -5.03 -7.21 1.01
C GLY A 17 -4.11 -7.96 0.07
N ILE A 18 -3.43 -7.23 -0.79
CA ILE A 18 -2.50 -7.85 -1.72
C ILE A 18 -1.33 -8.47 -0.97
N LEU A 19 -0.78 -7.74 0.00
CA LEU A 19 0.33 -8.26 0.78
C LEU A 19 -0.07 -9.48 1.60
N MET A 20 -1.26 -9.46 2.15
CA MET A 20 -1.74 -10.58 2.95
C MET A 20 -1.79 -11.85 2.10
N LYS A 21 -2.17 -11.70 0.86
CA LYS A 21 -2.22 -12.85 -0.04
C LYS A 21 -0.84 -13.21 -0.59
N ALA A 22 -0.11 -12.21 -1.03
CA ALA A 22 1.15 -12.46 -1.72
C ALA A 22 2.22 -12.98 -0.76
N MET A 23 2.26 -12.43 0.44
CA MET A 23 3.29 -12.78 1.40
C MET A 23 2.75 -13.53 2.61
N ASN A 24 1.46 -13.82 2.60
CA ASN A 24 0.85 -14.55 3.70
C ASN A 24 1.04 -13.83 5.03
N LEU A 25 0.85 -12.52 5.01
CA LEU A 25 1.00 -11.70 6.20
C LEU A 25 -0.34 -11.46 6.86
N SER A 26 -0.32 -11.22 8.16
CA SER A 26 -1.52 -10.79 8.84
C SER A 26 -1.79 -9.33 8.52
N GLU A 27 -2.97 -8.85 8.91
CA GLU A 27 -3.33 -7.47 8.63
C GLU A 27 -2.35 -6.49 9.27
N PRO A 28 -2.05 -6.60 10.58
CA PRO A 28 -1.09 -5.68 11.18
C PRO A 28 0.31 -5.81 10.59
N GLU A 29 0.69 -6.99 10.18
CA GLU A 29 2.00 -7.17 9.56
C GLU A 29 2.05 -6.48 8.21
N SER A 30 0.98 -6.54 7.46
CA SER A 30 0.92 -5.87 6.17
C SER A 30 1.03 -4.37 6.33
N PHE A 31 0.32 -3.83 7.31
CA PHE A 31 0.37 -2.40 7.57
C PHE A 31 1.79 -1.98 7.96
N ASN A 32 2.41 -2.75 8.84
CA ASN A 32 3.77 -2.47 9.27
C ASN A 32 4.73 -2.52 8.09
N TRP A 33 4.52 -3.47 7.19
CA TRP A 33 5.37 -3.58 6.01
C TRP A 33 5.29 -2.31 5.16
N ILE A 34 4.08 -1.81 4.96
CA ILE A 34 3.90 -0.60 4.17
C ILE A 34 4.57 0.59 4.88
N GLN A 35 4.35 0.69 6.17
CA GLN A 35 4.90 1.79 6.94
C GLN A 35 6.43 1.77 6.92
N LYS A 36 7.00 0.61 7.14
CA LYS A 36 8.45 0.48 7.16
C LYS A 36 9.05 0.80 5.79
N THR A 37 8.43 0.31 4.74
CA THR A 37 8.91 0.58 3.39
C THR A 37 8.84 2.06 3.07
N ALA A 38 7.77 2.72 3.51
CA ALA A 38 7.62 4.15 3.30
C ALA A 38 8.75 4.92 3.98
N MET A 39 9.08 4.51 5.19
CA MET A 39 10.16 5.17 5.92
C MET A 39 11.52 4.88 5.29
N ASP A 40 11.72 3.65 4.86
CA ASP A 40 12.97 3.28 4.22
C ASP A 40 13.22 4.09 2.96
N ARG A 41 12.19 4.30 2.18
CA ARG A 41 12.32 4.99 0.91
C ARG A 41 12.02 6.48 1.03
N ARG A 42 11.62 6.90 2.23
CA ARG A 42 11.29 8.31 2.48
C ARG A 42 10.19 8.80 1.56
N ILE A 43 9.18 7.98 1.39
CA ILE A 43 8.00 8.33 0.61
C ILE A 43 6.77 8.11 1.49
N SER A 44 5.62 8.52 1.00
CA SER A 44 4.41 8.37 1.78
C SER A 44 3.89 6.94 1.71
N MET A 45 3.09 6.56 2.69
CA MET A 45 2.46 5.25 2.67
C MET A 45 1.56 5.11 1.45
N LYS A 46 0.94 6.21 1.05
CA LYS A 46 0.11 6.18 -0.15
C LYS A 46 0.93 5.77 -1.37
N GLN A 47 2.14 6.30 -1.47
CA GLN A 47 3.00 5.97 -2.59
C GLN A 47 3.43 4.51 -2.56
N VAL A 48 3.73 4.00 -1.38
CA VAL A 48 4.06 2.58 -1.24
C VAL A 48 2.88 1.73 -1.65
N ALA A 49 1.70 2.07 -1.16
CA ALA A 49 0.50 1.31 -1.48
C ALA A 49 0.20 1.34 -2.96
N GLN A 50 0.37 2.50 -3.58
CA GLN A 50 0.16 2.61 -5.01
C GLN A 50 1.15 1.76 -5.79
N ALA A 51 2.37 1.70 -5.32
CA ALA A 51 3.39 0.87 -5.98
C ALA A 51 3.03 -0.61 -5.87
N ILE A 52 2.42 -1.01 -4.77
CA ILE A 52 2.00 -2.39 -4.60
C ILE A 52 0.87 -2.72 -5.57
N ILE A 53 -0.05 -1.79 -5.75
CA ILE A 53 -1.20 -2.00 -6.61
C ILE A 53 -0.85 -1.83 -8.08
N SER A 54 -0.06 -0.83 -8.39
CA SER A 54 0.25 -0.46 -9.77
C SER A 54 0.84 -1.56 -10.61
N PRO A 55 1.79 -2.34 -10.09
CA PRO A 55 2.39 -3.38 -10.93
C PRO A 55 1.37 -4.34 -11.51
N GLU A 56 0.25 -4.49 -10.86
CA GLU A 56 -0.79 -5.38 -11.35
C GLU A 56 -1.69 -4.71 -12.34
N SER A 57 -2.05 -3.49 -12.06
CA SER A 57 -3.03 -2.79 -12.88
C SER A 57 -2.36 -1.89 -13.90
N ALA A 58 -1.13 -1.48 -13.68
CA ALA A 58 -0.44 -0.62 -14.61
C ALA A 58 0.03 -1.44 -15.77
N PRO A 59 -0.32 -1.10 -16.87
CA PRO A 59 0.20 -1.78 -18.02
C PRO A 59 1.52 -1.21 -18.31
N ASP A 60 1.89 -0.98 -18.29
CA ASP A 60 2.82 -0.47 -18.53
C ASP A 60 3.01 0.36 -19.14
N ARG A 61 2.83 0.78 -19.25
CA ARG A 61 2.91 1.46 -19.76
C ARG A 61 3.39 1.51 -20.00
#